data_f11b689220ae32bf3a6b5356d9dcda14
#
_entry.id   f11b689220ae32bf3a6b5356d9dcda14
#
_cell.length_a   1.000
_cell.length_b   1.000
_cell.length_c   1.000
_cell.angle_alpha   90.00
_cell.angle_beta   90.00
_cell.angle_gamma   90.00
#
_symmetry.space_group_name_H-M   'P 1'
#
loop_
_entity.id
_entity.type
_entity.pdbx_description
1 polymer ?
#
loop_
_entity_poly.entity_id
_entity_poly.type
_entity_poly.pdbx_seq_one_letter_code
_entity_poly.pdbx_strand_id
1 'polypeptide(L)'
;VQAEAIPLLLEKDCDLIALAQTGTGKTAAFGLPLIQKLDLTNKNTEGLIICPTRELCIQIANDLKKYSKYLEACEVIPVYGGASIEMQIRNLKKGAKIIVATPGRMNDLIQRGKVKLSSVRYVVLDEADEMLNMGFKEDLDAILDQTPASRNTWLFSATMPNEVEEIANNYQDSPERIQIGSRNQGSNNVRHFYYLVHAKDRYLALKRIADYYPDIYAIIFCRTKVETQ
;
A
#
# COMPACT_ATOMS: atom_id res chain seq x y z
N VAL A 1 -6.26 -14.63 -1.46
CA VAL A 1 -5.08 -14.18 -0.69
C VAL A 1 -5.30 -14.37 0.82
N GLN A 2 -6.46 -14.01 1.38
CA GLN A 2 -6.72 -14.14 2.82
C GLN A 2 -6.57 -15.59 3.32
N ALA A 3 -7.18 -16.55 2.64
CA ALA A 3 -7.15 -17.96 3.03
C ALA A 3 -5.74 -18.57 3.09
N GLU A 4 -4.77 -18.00 2.39
CA GLU A 4 -3.38 -18.47 2.38
C GLU A 4 -2.49 -17.62 3.29
N ALA A 5 -2.62 -16.26 3.22
CA ALA A 5 -1.74 -15.36 3.94
C ALA A 5 -2.03 -15.34 5.45
N ILE A 6 -3.31 -15.32 5.86
CA ILE A 6 -3.66 -15.18 7.28
C ILE A 6 -3.12 -16.36 8.11
N PRO A 7 -3.39 -17.64 7.78
CA PRO A 7 -2.85 -18.75 8.54
C PRO A 7 -1.32 -18.74 8.56
N LEU A 8 -0.67 -18.55 7.41
CA LEU A 8 0.78 -18.52 7.29
C LEU A 8 1.41 -17.47 8.22
N LEU A 9 0.91 -16.23 8.17
CA LEU A 9 1.44 -15.12 8.96
C LEU A 9 1.13 -15.26 10.45
N LEU A 10 0.08 -15.99 10.84
CA LEU A 10 -0.21 -16.26 12.24
C LEU A 10 0.69 -17.37 12.81
N GLU A 11 0.99 -18.38 12.02
CA GLU A 11 1.78 -19.53 12.44
C GLU A 11 3.28 -19.28 12.41
N LYS A 12 3.76 -18.44 11.48
CA LYS A 12 5.18 -18.19 11.26
C LYS A 12 5.55 -16.72 11.47
N ASP A 13 6.74 -16.50 12.02
CA ASP A 13 7.42 -15.20 11.93
C ASP A 13 8.35 -15.24 10.71
N CYS A 14 7.85 -14.78 9.57
CA CYS A 14 8.56 -14.86 8.29
C CYS A 14 8.30 -13.61 7.44
N ASP A 15 9.17 -13.41 6.46
CA ASP A 15 8.93 -12.49 5.37
C ASP A 15 7.94 -13.09 4.37
N LEU A 16 7.18 -12.24 3.69
CA LEU A 16 6.16 -12.66 2.73
C LEU A 16 6.22 -11.84 1.45
N ILE A 17 6.11 -12.51 0.31
CA ILE A 17 5.75 -11.92 -0.98
C ILE A 17 4.37 -12.45 -1.37
N ALA A 18 3.38 -11.58 -1.43
CA ALA A 18 2.02 -11.90 -1.83
C ALA A 18 1.65 -11.19 -3.13
N LEU A 19 1.57 -11.94 -4.22
CA LEU A 19 1.14 -11.43 -5.52
C LEU A 19 -0.36 -11.63 -5.67
N ALA A 20 -1.11 -10.52 -5.62
CA ALA A 20 -2.56 -10.53 -5.72
C ALA A 20 -3.07 -9.19 -6.28
N GLN A 21 -4.07 -9.24 -7.15
CA GLN A 21 -4.69 -8.05 -7.75
C GLN A 21 -5.38 -7.17 -6.69
N THR A 22 -5.66 -5.91 -7.06
CA THR A 22 -6.50 -5.00 -6.25
C THR A 22 -7.90 -5.57 -6.07
N GLY A 23 -8.54 -5.27 -4.93
CA GLY A 23 -9.87 -5.77 -4.63
C GLY A 23 -9.96 -7.22 -4.15
N THR A 24 -8.84 -7.92 -3.96
CA THR A 24 -8.81 -9.32 -3.46
C THR A 24 -8.84 -9.42 -1.94
N GLY A 25 -8.92 -8.29 -1.23
CA GLY A 25 -8.96 -8.26 0.23
C GLY A 25 -7.57 -8.29 0.89
N LYS A 26 -6.53 -7.75 0.23
CA LYS A 26 -5.16 -7.67 0.77
C LYS A 26 -5.09 -7.00 2.14
N THR A 27 -5.84 -5.92 2.35
CA THR A 27 -5.83 -5.18 3.62
C THR A 27 -6.17 -6.07 4.81
N ALA A 28 -7.17 -6.95 4.69
CA ALA A 28 -7.48 -7.92 5.75
C ALA A 28 -6.41 -9.03 5.83
N ALA A 29 -5.83 -9.44 4.70
CA ALA A 29 -4.83 -10.49 4.65
C ALA A 29 -3.56 -10.15 5.45
N PHE A 30 -3.12 -8.88 5.46
CA PHE A 30 -2.02 -8.44 6.30
C PHE A 30 -2.47 -7.80 7.61
N GLY A 31 -3.58 -7.08 7.61
CA GLY A 31 -4.01 -6.27 8.75
C GLY A 31 -4.45 -7.11 9.96
N LEU A 32 -5.15 -8.21 9.74
CA LEU A 32 -5.59 -9.09 10.83
C LEU A 32 -4.41 -9.80 11.51
N PRO A 33 -3.49 -10.46 10.77
CA PRO A 33 -2.30 -11.03 11.39
C PRO A 33 -1.40 -9.99 12.06
N LEU A 34 -1.22 -8.81 11.44
CA LEU A 34 -0.45 -7.72 12.03
C LEU A 34 -1.00 -7.37 13.41
N ILE A 35 -2.29 -7.04 13.51
CA ILE A 35 -2.93 -6.66 14.77
C ILE A 35 -2.79 -7.76 15.83
N GLN A 36 -2.95 -9.03 15.44
CA GLN A 36 -2.85 -10.17 16.34
C GLN A 36 -1.44 -10.38 16.92
N LYS A 37 -0.41 -10.02 16.15
CA LYS A 37 1.00 -10.21 16.54
C LYS A 37 1.62 -9.04 17.32
N LEU A 38 0.91 -7.91 17.46
CA LEU A 38 1.41 -6.75 18.20
C LEU A 38 1.40 -7.00 19.71
N ASP A 39 2.44 -6.54 20.38
CA ASP A 39 2.49 -6.50 21.85
C ASP A 39 1.78 -5.24 22.37
N LEU A 40 0.53 -5.38 22.76
CA LEU A 40 -0.29 -4.27 23.25
C LEU A 40 0.05 -3.82 24.67
N THR A 41 1.01 -4.44 25.34
CA THR A 41 1.44 -4.07 26.70
C THR A 41 2.35 -2.83 26.72
N ASN A 42 2.96 -2.49 25.57
CA ASN A 42 3.82 -1.32 25.40
C ASN A 42 3.23 -0.32 24.40
N LYS A 43 3.75 0.93 24.42
CA LYS A 43 3.30 2.03 23.56
C LYS A 43 4.19 2.25 22.33
N ASN A 44 5.15 1.36 22.06
CA ASN A 44 6.05 1.51 20.93
C ASN A 44 5.32 1.24 19.61
N THR A 45 5.76 1.91 18.56
CA THR A 45 5.32 1.59 17.19
C THR A 45 5.95 0.28 16.76
N GLU A 46 5.13 -0.74 16.49
CA GLU A 46 5.58 -2.06 16.08
C GLU A 46 5.17 -2.41 14.64
N GLY A 47 4.09 -1.80 14.14
CA GLY A 47 3.62 -1.98 12.76
C GLY A 47 3.86 -0.73 11.92
N LEU A 48 4.45 -0.91 10.72
CA LEU A 48 4.60 0.12 9.72
C LEU A 48 4.04 -0.37 8.39
N ILE A 49 3.08 0.36 7.83
CA ILE A 49 2.49 0.04 6.52
C ILE A 49 2.80 1.20 5.59
N ILE A 50 3.42 0.91 4.45
CA ILE A 50 3.72 1.89 3.42
C ILE A 50 2.87 1.60 2.19
N CYS A 51 2.26 2.63 1.62
CA CYS A 51 1.38 2.55 0.45
C CYS A 51 1.53 3.79 -0.45
N PRO A 52 1.22 3.70 -1.77
CA PRO A 52 1.56 4.75 -2.74
C PRO A 52 0.79 6.05 -2.58
N THR A 53 -0.49 5.99 -2.18
CA THR A 53 -1.38 7.13 -2.26
C THR A 53 -1.98 7.51 -0.91
N ARG A 54 -2.35 8.79 -0.80
CA ARG A 54 -3.06 9.33 0.36
C ARG A 54 -4.39 8.62 0.61
N GLU A 55 -5.13 8.38 -0.45
CA GLU A 55 -6.45 7.75 -0.41
C GLU A 55 -6.35 6.33 0.16
N LEU A 56 -5.39 5.54 -0.35
CA LEU A 56 -5.13 4.19 0.14
C LEU A 56 -4.64 4.20 1.59
N CYS A 57 -3.77 5.14 1.97
CA CYS A 57 -3.30 5.31 3.34
C CYS A 57 -4.47 5.53 4.32
N ILE A 58 -5.41 6.41 3.97
CA ILE A 58 -6.60 6.70 4.79
C ILE A 58 -7.51 5.47 4.85
N GLN A 59 -7.72 4.79 3.72
CA GLN A 59 -8.55 3.59 3.64
C GLN A 59 -7.99 2.48 4.52
N ILE A 60 -6.71 2.13 4.37
CA ILE A 60 -6.05 1.11 5.19
C ILE A 60 -6.14 1.47 6.67
N ALA A 61 -5.83 2.71 7.05
CA ALA A 61 -5.90 3.13 8.44
C ALA A 61 -7.32 3.00 9.02
N ASN A 62 -8.34 3.35 8.25
CA ASN A 62 -9.74 3.21 8.68
C ASN A 62 -10.15 1.74 8.82
N ASP A 63 -9.71 0.88 7.92
CA ASP A 63 -10.02 -0.56 7.99
C ASP A 63 -9.33 -1.21 9.20
N LEU A 64 -8.05 -0.89 9.44
CA LEU A 64 -7.33 -1.36 10.64
C LEU A 64 -7.99 -0.89 11.94
N LYS A 65 -8.46 0.37 12.00
CA LYS A 65 -9.23 0.89 13.15
C LYS A 65 -10.53 0.11 13.38
N LYS A 66 -11.21 -0.31 12.31
CA LYS A 66 -12.39 -1.17 12.43
C LYS A 66 -12.01 -2.55 12.97
N TYR A 67 -10.92 -3.14 12.45
CA TYR A 67 -10.45 -4.46 12.89
C TYR A 67 -9.98 -4.44 14.35
N SER A 68 -9.33 -3.36 14.79
CA SER A 68 -8.84 -3.19 16.16
C SER A 68 -9.81 -2.47 17.10
N LYS A 69 -11.09 -2.31 16.73
CA LYS A 69 -12.06 -1.48 17.46
C LYS A 69 -12.16 -1.77 18.96
N TYR A 70 -11.94 -2.98 19.36
CA TYR A 70 -12.04 -3.42 20.75
C TYR A 70 -10.69 -3.56 21.46
N LEU A 71 -9.61 -3.13 20.80
CA LEU A 71 -8.23 -3.17 21.30
C LEU A 71 -7.76 -1.73 21.57
N GLU A 72 -8.07 -1.19 22.75
CA GLU A 72 -7.82 0.22 23.11
C GLU A 72 -6.35 0.66 22.93
N ALA A 73 -5.40 -0.26 23.13
CA ALA A 73 -3.97 0.01 22.97
C ALA A 73 -3.47 -0.05 21.52
N CYS A 74 -4.32 -0.41 20.56
CA CYS A 74 -3.96 -0.53 19.14
C CYS A 74 -4.27 0.76 18.37
N GLU A 75 -3.55 1.85 18.69
CA GLU A 75 -3.73 3.15 18.00
C GLU A 75 -3.11 3.10 16.60
N VAL A 76 -3.93 3.38 15.57
CA VAL A 76 -3.53 3.41 14.15
C VAL A 76 -3.51 4.85 13.65
N ILE A 77 -2.34 5.34 13.21
CA ILE A 77 -2.17 6.73 12.77
C ILE A 77 -1.79 6.78 11.29
N PRO A 78 -2.61 7.44 10.44
CA PRO A 78 -2.26 7.70 9.05
C PRO A 78 -1.30 8.91 8.92
N VAL A 79 -0.31 8.78 8.03
CA VAL A 79 0.75 9.76 7.76
C VAL A 79 0.89 9.96 6.25
N TYR A 80 0.45 11.10 5.72
CA TYR A 80 0.40 11.33 4.27
C TYR A 80 0.57 12.80 3.89
N GLY A 81 0.98 13.05 2.65
CA GLY A 81 1.13 14.41 2.10
C GLY A 81 -0.20 15.15 1.90
N GLY A 82 -0.14 16.48 1.81
CA GLY A 82 -1.32 17.32 1.56
C GLY A 82 -2.20 17.58 2.78
N ALA A 83 -1.81 17.11 3.97
CA ALA A 83 -2.46 17.46 5.25
C ALA A 83 -1.46 18.16 6.19
N SER A 84 -1.99 18.83 7.25
CA SER A 84 -1.14 19.53 8.23
C SER A 84 -0.16 18.55 8.88
N ILE A 85 1.12 18.87 8.75
CA ILE A 85 2.20 18.08 9.36
C ILE A 85 2.20 18.22 10.89
N GLU A 86 1.87 19.40 11.42
CA GLU A 86 1.81 19.66 12.86
C GLU A 86 0.75 18.77 13.53
N MET A 87 -0.40 18.59 12.87
CA MET A 87 -1.46 17.71 13.38
C MET A 87 -1.00 16.26 13.39
N GLN A 88 -0.32 15.80 12.34
CA GLN A 88 0.23 14.44 12.28
C GLN A 88 1.30 14.22 13.35
N ILE A 89 2.22 15.18 13.55
CA ILE A 89 3.22 15.13 14.62
C ILE A 89 2.55 15.08 16.01
N ARG A 90 1.50 15.86 16.23
CA ARG A 90 0.74 15.84 17.48
C ARG A 90 0.09 14.48 17.75
N ASN A 91 -0.47 13.87 16.72
CA ASN A 91 -1.08 12.55 16.84
C ASN A 91 -0.01 11.47 17.11
N LEU A 92 1.11 11.48 16.39
CA LEU A 92 2.22 10.56 16.62
C LEU A 92 2.79 10.65 18.05
N LYS A 93 2.85 11.86 18.63
CA LYS A 93 3.29 12.06 20.02
C LYS A 93 2.36 11.43 21.06
N LYS A 94 1.09 11.20 20.75
CA LYS A 94 0.16 10.51 21.66
C LYS A 94 0.44 9.00 21.74
N GLY A 95 1.20 8.49 20.81
CA GLY A 95 1.52 7.08 20.61
C GLY A 95 0.81 6.52 19.38
N ALA A 96 1.52 5.70 18.61
CA ALA A 96 1.01 4.97 17.46
C ALA A 96 1.49 3.53 17.57
N LYS A 97 0.58 2.59 17.61
CA LYS A 97 0.94 1.17 17.57
C LYS A 97 1.24 0.72 16.15
N ILE A 98 0.42 1.23 15.22
CA ILE A 98 0.59 1.05 13.77
C ILE A 98 0.64 2.43 13.11
N ILE A 99 1.61 2.64 12.24
CA ILE A 99 1.67 3.79 11.34
C ILE A 99 1.35 3.29 9.92
N VAL A 100 0.39 3.95 9.27
CA VAL A 100 0.13 3.76 7.84
C VAL A 100 0.60 5.01 7.12
N ALA A 101 1.50 4.89 6.14
CA ALA A 101 2.16 6.06 5.59
C ALA A 101 2.32 6.04 4.06
N THR A 102 2.37 7.25 3.47
CA THR A 102 2.93 7.44 2.14
C THR A 102 4.44 7.74 2.25
N PRO A 103 5.29 7.24 1.30
CA PRO A 103 6.74 7.30 1.42
C PRO A 103 7.28 8.69 1.71
N GLY A 104 7.03 9.68 0.87
CA GLY A 104 7.60 11.01 1.00
C GLY A 104 7.26 11.73 2.32
N ARG A 105 6.03 11.60 2.85
CA ARG A 105 5.68 12.21 4.15
C ARG A 105 6.33 11.46 5.32
N MET A 106 6.45 10.15 5.20
CA MET A 106 7.12 9.36 6.22
C MET A 106 8.59 9.73 6.32
N ASN A 107 9.27 9.84 5.18
CA ASN A 107 10.66 10.27 5.10
C ASN A 107 10.87 11.68 5.67
N ASP A 108 10.00 12.65 5.32
CA ASP A 108 10.03 14.00 5.92
C ASP A 108 9.92 13.98 7.46
N LEU A 109 9.07 13.13 8.02
CA LEU A 109 8.96 12.98 9.48
C LEU A 109 10.17 12.30 10.12
N ILE A 110 10.78 11.34 9.45
CA ILE A 110 12.04 10.71 9.88
C ILE A 110 13.16 11.75 9.91
N GLN A 111 13.36 12.50 8.82
CA GLN A 111 14.40 13.55 8.71
C GLN A 111 14.23 14.63 9.77
N ARG A 112 13.00 14.96 10.14
CA ARG A 112 12.69 15.90 11.25
C ARG A 112 12.85 15.30 12.64
N GLY A 113 13.16 14.01 12.77
CA GLY A 113 13.23 13.33 14.07
C GLY A 113 11.89 13.27 14.82
N LYS A 114 10.75 13.25 14.11
CA LYS A 114 9.40 13.26 14.69
C LYS A 114 8.79 11.88 14.81
N VAL A 115 9.44 10.86 14.27
CA VAL A 115 9.03 9.45 14.36
C VAL A 115 10.26 8.60 14.69
N LYS A 116 10.05 7.53 15.46
CA LYS A 116 11.07 6.54 15.79
C LYS A 116 10.59 5.17 15.29
N LEU A 117 11.41 4.50 14.49
CA LEU A 117 11.10 3.20 13.90
C LEU A 117 11.90 2.05 14.52
N SER A 118 12.71 2.33 15.52
CA SER A 118 13.61 1.35 16.14
C SER A 118 12.92 0.17 16.85
N SER A 119 11.60 0.27 17.07
CA SER A 119 10.79 -0.80 17.68
C SER A 119 9.87 -1.49 16.66
N VAL A 120 9.96 -1.15 15.38
CA VAL A 120 9.15 -1.77 14.34
C VAL A 120 9.55 -3.23 14.18
N ARG A 121 8.56 -4.12 14.30
CA ARG A 121 8.71 -5.57 14.12
C ARG A 121 8.15 -6.05 12.79
N TYR A 122 7.18 -5.34 12.27
CA TYR A 122 6.49 -5.72 11.03
C TYR A 122 6.40 -4.52 10.10
N VAL A 123 6.88 -4.69 8.88
CA VAL A 123 6.72 -3.73 7.78
C VAL A 123 5.85 -4.36 6.71
N VAL A 124 4.84 -3.63 6.26
CA VAL A 124 4.00 -4.01 5.11
C VAL A 124 4.23 -3.01 3.99
N LEU A 125 4.56 -3.48 2.81
CA LEU A 125 4.61 -2.70 1.58
C LEU A 125 3.38 -3.09 0.73
N ASP A 126 2.36 -2.24 0.70
CA ASP A 126 1.15 -2.49 -0.11
C ASP A 126 1.20 -1.70 -1.42
N GLU A 127 0.85 -2.36 -2.52
CA GLU A 127 1.00 -1.86 -3.89
C GLU A 127 2.45 -1.43 -4.18
N ALA A 128 3.40 -2.33 -3.89
CA ALA A 128 4.83 -2.04 -4.02
C ALA A 128 5.22 -1.68 -5.46
N ASP A 129 4.64 -2.33 -6.46
CA ASP A 129 4.82 -2.00 -7.89
C ASP A 129 4.38 -0.57 -8.21
N GLU A 130 3.28 -0.11 -7.65
CA GLU A 130 2.80 1.26 -7.87
C GLU A 130 3.70 2.30 -7.19
N MET A 131 4.21 2.01 -5.98
CA MET A 131 5.18 2.91 -5.32
C MET A 131 6.43 3.12 -6.17
N LEU A 132 6.94 2.07 -6.79
CA LEU A 132 8.12 2.15 -7.67
C LEU A 132 7.82 2.86 -8.99
N ASN A 133 6.66 2.59 -9.60
CA ASN A 133 6.19 3.32 -10.78
C ASN A 133 6.08 4.83 -10.53
N MET A 134 5.77 5.23 -9.30
CA MET A 134 5.71 6.63 -8.87
C MET A 134 7.07 7.21 -8.49
N GLY A 135 8.16 6.43 -8.53
CA GLY A 135 9.52 6.87 -8.25
C GLY A 135 9.89 6.95 -6.77
N PHE A 136 9.18 6.22 -5.89
CA PHE A 136 9.45 6.25 -4.44
C PHE A 136 10.53 5.28 -3.98
N LYS A 137 11.39 4.76 -4.87
CA LYS A 137 12.44 3.80 -4.49
C LYS A 137 13.36 4.36 -3.39
N GLU A 138 13.92 5.55 -3.60
CA GLU A 138 14.83 6.18 -2.64
C GLU A 138 14.15 6.46 -1.29
N ASP A 139 12.89 6.88 -1.31
CA ASP A 139 12.13 7.09 -0.07
C ASP A 139 11.90 5.77 0.67
N LEU A 140 11.58 4.68 -0.04
CA LEU A 140 11.41 3.35 0.56
C LEU A 140 12.71 2.85 1.19
N ASP A 141 13.82 2.94 0.48
CA ASP A 141 15.14 2.55 0.98
C ASP A 141 15.47 3.34 2.26
N ALA A 142 15.30 4.66 2.24
CA ALA A 142 15.55 5.52 3.40
C ALA A 142 14.67 5.18 4.63
N ILE A 143 13.42 4.77 4.41
CA ILE A 143 12.50 4.37 5.49
C ILE A 143 12.90 2.99 6.04
N LEU A 144 13.15 2.02 5.17
CA LEU A 144 13.46 0.64 5.54
C LEU A 144 14.78 0.55 6.32
N ASP A 145 15.78 1.36 5.97
CA ASP A 145 17.05 1.48 6.68
C ASP A 145 16.91 2.00 8.13
N GLN A 146 15.81 2.70 8.46
CA GLN A 146 15.53 3.17 9.81
C GLN A 146 14.79 2.15 10.69
N THR A 147 14.40 1.00 10.12
CA THR A 147 13.74 -0.08 10.85
C THR A 147 14.74 -1.17 11.22
N PRO A 148 14.51 -1.94 12.32
CA PRO A 148 15.43 -3.01 12.72
C PRO A 148 15.62 -4.07 11.61
N ALA A 149 16.85 -4.58 11.47
CA ALA A 149 17.12 -5.66 10.51
C ALA A 149 16.37 -6.96 10.85
N SER A 150 15.98 -7.16 12.11
CA SER A 150 15.23 -8.32 12.59
C SER A 150 13.72 -8.24 12.35
N ARG A 151 13.23 -7.17 11.70
CA ARG A 151 11.81 -7.06 11.36
C ARG A 151 11.39 -8.10 10.34
N ASN A 152 10.11 -8.46 10.33
CA ASN A 152 9.49 -9.16 9.20
C ASN A 152 8.94 -8.14 8.18
N THR A 153 9.19 -8.37 6.90
CA THR A 153 8.72 -7.53 5.80
C THR A 153 7.72 -8.29 4.94
N TRP A 154 6.49 -7.77 4.82
CA TRP A 154 5.42 -8.36 4.03
C TRP A 154 5.14 -7.49 2.80
N LEU A 155 5.50 -8.00 1.62
CA LEU A 155 5.34 -7.31 0.35
C LEU A 155 4.08 -7.78 -0.35
N PHE A 156 3.16 -6.86 -0.59
CA PHE A 156 1.93 -7.07 -1.35
C PHE A 156 2.00 -6.27 -2.66
N SER A 157 1.82 -6.93 -3.78
CA SER A 157 1.90 -6.31 -5.11
C SER A 157 0.97 -7.00 -6.10
N ALA A 158 0.56 -6.29 -7.13
CA ALA A 158 -0.18 -6.91 -8.25
C ALA A 158 0.78 -7.56 -9.24
N THR A 159 1.97 -7.00 -9.41
CA THR A 159 3.00 -7.43 -10.35
C THR A 159 4.36 -7.58 -9.64
N MET A 160 5.31 -8.25 -10.31
CA MET A 160 6.67 -8.43 -9.78
C MET A 160 7.69 -8.02 -10.84
N PRO A 161 7.81 -6.70 -11.14
CA PRO A 161 8.88 -6.20 -11.98
C PRO A 161 10.25 -6.29 -11.25
N ASN A 162 11.35 -6.12 -12.00
CA ASN A 162 12.70 -6.27 -11.45
C ASN A 162 12.96 -5.36 -10.23
N GLU A 163 12.44 -4.15 -10.25
CA GLU A 163 12.60 -3.18 -9.15
C GLU A 163 11.92 -3.66 -7.85
N VAL A 164 10.76 -4.32 -7.94
CA VAL A 164 10.09 -4.93 -6.78
C VAL A 164 10.89 -6.14 -6.27
N GLU A 165 11.45 -6.92 -7.20
CA GLU A 165 12.31 -8.06 -6.85
C GLU A 165 13.61 -7.61 -6.16
N GLU A 166 14.19 -6.47 -6.57
CA GLU A 166 15.33 -5.86 -5.88
C GLU A 166 15.00 -5.47 -4.43
N ILE A 167 13.85 -4.84 -4.19
CA ILE A 167 13.41 -4.51 -2.82
C ILE A 167 13.24 -5.79 -2.00
N ALA A 168 12.59 -6.81 -2.55
CA ALA A 168 12.44 -8.08 -1.87
C ALA A 168 13.80 -8.69 -1.51
N ASN A 169 14.74 -8.72 -2.44
CA ASN A 169 16.07 -9.29 -2.22
C ASN A 169 16.92 -8.50 -1.22
N ASN A 170 16.74 -7.18 -1.13
CA ASN A 170 17.52 -6.32 -0.24
C ASN A 170 16.97 -6.32 1.20
N TYR A 171 15.66 -6.48 1.38
CA TYR A 171 14.99 -6.23 2.67
C TYR A 171 14.23 -7.42 3.24
N GLN A 172 14.24 -8.57 2.56
CA GLN A 172 13.61 -9.80 3.02
C GLN A 172 14.64 -10.95 3.09
N ASP A 173 14.45 -11.84 4.06
CA ASP A 173 15.25 -13.06 4.20
C ASP A 173 14.36 -14.28 3.94
N SER A 174 14.68 -15.01 2.86
CA SER A 174 14.00 -16.27 2.48
C SER A 174 12.47 -16.18 2.53
N PRO A 175 11.84 -15.19 1.83
CA PRO A 175 10.43 -14.92 1.97
C PRO A 175 9.55 -16.07 1.48
N GLU A 176 8.50 -16.36 2.23
CA GLU A 176 7.40 -17.22 1.75
C GLU A 176 6.70 -16.51 0.57
N ARG A 177 6.20 -17.27 -0.40
CA ARG A 177 5.59 -16.74 -1.61
C ARG A 177 4.16 -17.23 -1.78
N ILE A 178 3.23 -16.30 -1.94
CA ILE A 178 1.83 -16.55 -2.25
C ILE A 178 1.51 -15.86 -3.57
N GLN A 179 0.88 -16.58 -4.49
CA GLN A 179 0.44 -16.02 -5.77
C GLN A 179 -1.00 -16.39 -6.06
N ILE A 180 -1.87 -15.38 -6.10
CA ILE A 180 -3.29 -15.55 -6.42
C ILE A 180 -3.55 -15.16 -7.87
N GLY A 181 -3.99 -16.12 -8.67
CA GLY A 181 -4.17 -15.95 -10.12
C GLY A 181 -2.90 -16.22 -10.91
N SER A 182 -3.00 -16.14 -12.24
CA SER A 182 -1.84 -16.27 -13.12
C SER A 182 -1.10 -14.95 -13.29
N ARG A 183 0.21 -15.05 -13.44
CA ARG A 183 1.14 -13.92 -13.56
C ARG A 183 0.70 -13.02 -14.74
N ASN A 184 0.49 -11.73 -14.48
CA ASN A 184 0.15 -10.70 -15.50
C ASN A 184 -1.17 -10.90 -16.26
N GLN A 185 -2.12 -11.68 -15.79
CA GLN A 185 -3.47 -11.68 -16.35
C GLN A 185 -4.30 -10.56 -15.74
N GLY A 186 -4.84 -9.68 -16.59
CA GLY A 186 -5.93 -8.79 -16.21
C GLY A 186 -7.14 -9.59 -15.69
N SER A 187 -8.03 -8.94 -14.96
CA SER A 187 -9.25 -9.61 -14.48
C SER A 187 -10.00 -10.25 -15.63
N ASN A 188 -10.28 -11.55 -15.57
CA ASN A 188 -11.08 -12.27 -16.57
C ASN A 188 -12.49 -11.69 -16.77
N ASN A 189 -12.94 -10.83 -15.83
CA ASN A 189 -14.23 -10.15 -15.89
C ASN A 189 -14.16 -8.79 -16.60
N VAL A 190 -12.98 -8.35 -17.04
CA VAL A 190 -12.79 -7.08 -17.76
C VAL A 190 -12.55 -7.35 -19.23
N ARG A 191 -13.40 -6.79 -20.10
CA ARG A 191 -13.20 -6.80 -21.54
C ARG A 191 -12.47 -5.54 -21.98
N HIS A 192 -11.33 -5.69 -22.64
CA HIS A 192 -10.52 -4.58 -23.12
C HIS A 192 -10.80 -4.34 -24.60
N PHE A 193 -11.11 -3.07 -24.95
CA PHE A 193 -11.25 -2.62 -26.32
C PHE A 193 -10.26 -1.48 -26.56
N TYR A 194 -9.72 -1.39 -27.76
CA TYR A 194 -8.89 -0.26 -28.15
C TYR A 194 -9.31 0.27 -29.51
N TYR A 195 -9.18 1.58 -29.71
CA TYR A 195 -9.45 2.26 -30.96
C TYR A 195 -8.19 3.00 -31.40
N LEU A 196 -7.69 2.67 -32.60
CA LEU A 196 -6.53 3.33 -33.18
C LEU A 196 -7.00 4.61 -33.87
N VAL A 197 -6.62 5.77 -33.33
CA VAL A 197 -7.02 7.08 -33.84
C VAL A 197 -5.83 8.05 -33.83
N HIS A 198 -5.84 9.04 -34.73
CA HIS A 198 -4.87 10.14 -34.66
C HIS A 198 -5.06 10.95 -33.37
N ALA A 199 -3.97 11.53 -32.86
CA ALA A 199 -4.01 12.29 -31.62
C ALA A 199 -5.03 13.47 -31.67
N LYS A 200 -5.16 14.14 -32.80
CA LYS A 200 -6.12 15.22 -33.04
C LYS A 200 -7.58 14.78 -33.02
N ASP A 201 -7.85 13.51 -33.27
CA ASP A 201 -9.21 12.96 -33.43
C ASP A 201 -9.70 12.25 -32.15
N ARG A 202 -8.91 12.24 -31.06
CA ARG A 202 -9.26 11.53 -29.81
C ARG A 202 -10.58 11.97 -29.22
N TYR A 203 -10.81 13.28 -29.14
CA TYR A 203 -12.06 13.81 -28.62
C TYR A 203 -13.27 13.40 -29.48
N LEU A 204 -13.13 13.47 -30.80
CA LEU A 204 -14.20 13.07 -31.73
C LEU A 204 -14.49 11.57 -31.64
N ALA A 205 -13.47 10.74 -31.46
CA ALA A 205 -13.63 9.30 -31.26
C ALA A 205 -14.36 9.01 -29.92
N LEU A 206 -13.95 9.66 -28.84
CA LEU A 206 -14.61 9.54 -27.54
C LEU A 206 -16.08 9.97 -27.61
N LYS A 207 -16.36 11.13 -28.24
CA LYS A 207 -17.73 11.59 -28.45
C LYS A 207 -18.57 10.58 -29.21
N ARG A 208 -18.06 10.01 -30.31
CA ARG A 208 -18.77 8.98 -31.08
C ARG A 208 -19.04 7.72 -30.27
N ILE A 209 -18.12 7.30 -29.40
CA ILE A 209 -18.34 6.16 -28.50
C ILE A 209 -19.48 6.47 -27.54
N ALA A 210 -19.47 7.65 -26.91
CA ALA A 210 -20.53 8.06 -26.00
C ALA A 210 -21.89 8.19 -26.70
N ASP A 211 -21.91 8.75 -27.92
CA ASP A 211 -23.14 8.88 -28.72
C ASP A 211 -23.69 7.51 -29.14
N TYR A 212 -22.81 6.53 -29.40
CA TYR A 212 -23.20 5.18 -29.80
C TYR A 212 -23.73 4.34 -28.62
N TYR A 213 -23.23 4.61 -27.40
CA TYR A 213 -23.66 3.93 -26.17
C TYR A 213 -24.31 4.95 -25.22
N PRO A 214 -25.56 5.39 -25.46
CA PRO A 214 -26.19 6.48 -24.70
C PRO A 214 -26.36 6.17 -23.21
N ASP A 215 -26.44 4.89 -22.84
CA ASP A 215 -26.59 4.44 -21.44
C ASP A 215 -25.22 4.09 -20.80
N ILE A 216 -24.09 4.52 -21.42
CA ILE A 216 -22.77 4.20 -20.88
C ILE A 216 -22.55 4.85 -19.51
N TYR A 217 -22.20 4.06 -18.54
CA TYR A 217 -21.70 4.53 -17.25
C TYR A 217 -20.19 4.37 -17.22
N ALA A 218 -19.45 5.47 -17.36
CA ALA A 218 -18.01 5.42 -17.59
C ALA A 218 -17.24 6.48 -16.81
N ILE A 219 -15.96 6.17 -16.51
CA ILE A 219 -14.97 7.12 -16.04
C ILE A 219 -13.94 7.31 -17.16
N ILE A 220 -13.70 8.58 -17.54
CA ILE A 220 -12.74 8.91 -18.58
C ILE A 220 -11.44 9.37 -17.94
N PHE A 221 -10.35 8.62 -18.18
CA PHE A 221 -9.02 9.00 -17.73
C PHE A 221 -8.26 9.72 -18.83
N CYS A 222 -7.74 10.91 -18.52
CA CYS A 222 -6.88 11.71 -19.40
C CYS A 222 -5.45 11.76 -18.84
N ARG A 223 -4.45 11.95 -19.72
CA ARG A 223 -3.05 12.03 -19.30
C ARG A 223 -2.70 13.33 -18.57
N THR A 224 -3.40 14.39 -18.86
CA THR A 224 -3.16 15.73 -18.27
C THR A 224 -4.45 16.38 -17.83
N LYS A 225 -4.36 17.33 -16.86
CA LYS A 225 -5.50 18.16 -16.44
C LYS A 225 -6.09 18.97 -17.58
N VAL A 226 -5.28 19.36 -18.56
CA VAL A 226 -5.73 20.14 -19.72
C VAL A 226 -6.61 19.29 -20.65
N GLU A 227 -6.33 18.01 -20.79
CA GLU A 227 -7.16 17.10 -21.59
C GLU A 227 -8.51 16.78 -20.94
N THR A 228 -8.70 17.09 -19.64
CA THR A 228 -9.97 16.88 -18.92
C THR A 228 -10.92 18.06 -18.99
N GLN A 229 -10.48 19.21 -19.48
CA GLN A 229 -11.28 20.43 -19.70
C GLN A 229 -11.80 20.51 -21.13
#